data_63af2c3bf0a8010f957bde1010047dff
#
_entry.id   63af2c3bf0a8010f957bde1010047dff
#
_cell.length_a   1.000
_cell.length_b   1.000
_cell.length_c   1.000
_cell.angle_alpha   90.00
_cell.angle_beta   90.00
_cell.angle_gamma   90.00
#
_symmetry.space_group_name_H-M   'P 1'
#
loop_
_entity.id
_entity.type
_entity.pdbx_description
1 polymer ?
#
loop_
_entity_poly.entity_id
_entity_poly.type
_entity_poly.pdbx_seq_one_letter_code
_entity_poly.pdbx_strand_id
1 'polypeptide(L)'
;MGRSRREVLRSVGAVGTLGGIGFAYQEGGDGGDGGQYPPGQSPRGDPRPYDDYATRRVPEDYETIQAAVDDADPEDLVLVGPGTYNEAVDVLDTPRLTIRGTSRNDVVLDGEFEREDAIFATADDVVMENLTARHYTRNGFFWTGVKGYRGSYLTAYNNRLYGVYAFDSMHGRFEHSYASGHTDSGFYVGQCEPCHAIVSDVRAENNAIGYSGTNAGGYLTVKDSVWRHNMGGIVPNSLDTEANPPQNAARIEGNLVESNNNADAPDAAFGYAAFGTGINVAGGINNEVVDNEVRDHANFGIVVVPMIDQNLYEPTNNYVAHNRVSGSGRADLALGEPQGGGNEFVDNEADSSRPGSLTGGFSILGGDFWVTLVLFEQFMQLDTGGSPHGDWRTAPEPPFEELESMPDAEGTPAREAIRGRS
;
A
#
# COMPACT_ATOMS: atom_id res chain seq x y z
N MET A 1 29.83 0.92 13.60
CA MET A 1 29.94 0.32 12.24
C MET A 1 28.51 0.02 11.82
N GLY A 2 27.97 0.83 10.92
CA GLY A 2 26.62 0.65 10.41
C GLY A 2 26.50 -0.65 9.60
N ARG A 3 25.32 -1.25 9.62
CA ARG A 3 25.03 -2.44 8.80
C ARG A 3 24.86 -2.03 7.34
N SER A 4 25.44 -2.77 6.42
CA SER A 4 25.19 -2.52 5.00
C SER A 4 23.81 -3.11 4.60
N ARG A 5 23.16 -2.52 3.59
CA ARG A 5 21.89 -3.04 2.99
C ARG A 5 21.99 -4.55 2.70
N ARG A 6 23.14 -5.04 2.25
CA ARG A 6 23.38 -6.45 1.96
C ARG A 6 23.41 -7.34 3.22
N GLU A 7 23.79 -6.78 4.36
CA GLU A 7 23.76 -7.49 5.65
C GLU A 7 22.35 -7.49 6.24
N VAL A 8 21.62 -6.40 6.11
CA VAL A 8 20.19 -6.31 6.49
C VAL A 8 19.37 -7.27 5.64
N LEU A 9 19.52 -7.26 4.32
CA LEU A 9 18.81 -8.16 3.41
C LEU A 9 19.19 -9.64 3.57
N ARG A 10 20.36 -9.96 4.15
CA ARG A 10 20.75 -11.34 4.49
C ARG A 10 20.21 -11.82 5.82
N SER A 11 19.93 -10.92 6.76
CA SER A 11 19.28 -11.28 8.03
C SER A 11 17.77 -11.45 7.86
N VAL A 12 17.23 -10.93 6.77
CA VAL A 12 15.83 -11.09 6.31
C VAL A 12 15.88 -12.13 5.19
N GLY A 13 15.78 -13.42 5.53
CA GLY A 13 16.12 -14.55 4.67
C GLY A 13 15.31 -14.65 3.39
N ALA A 14 16.00 -14.96 2.30
CA ALA A 14 15.39 -15.24 0.99
C ALA A 14 15.00 -16.72 0.89
N VAL A 15 13.74 -17.03 0.65
CA VAL A 15 13.31 -18.36 0.14
C VAL A 15 12.68 -18.14 -1.21
N GLY A 16 13.29 -18.74 -2.21
CA GLY A 16 12.85 -18.66 -3.59
C GLY A 16 12.05 -19.87 -4.04
N THR A 17 11.38 -19.63 -5.12
CA THR A 17 10.95 -20.50 -6.22
C THR A 17 9.63 -21.25 -6.10
N LEU A 18 8.61 -20.73 -6.73
CA LEU A 18 7.97 -21.13 -8.00
C LEU A 18 6.74 -20.24 -8.25
N GLY A 19 6.83 -19.38 -9.26
CA GLY A 19 5.64 -18.80 -9.89
C GLY A 19 5.05 -17.56 -9.22
N GLY A 20 5.83 -16.69 -8.65
CA GLY A 20 5.44 -15.37 -8.18
C GLY A 20 6.66 -14.67 -7.63
N ILE A 21 6.88 -13.40 -7.97
CA ILE A 21 7.93 -12.61 -7.34
C ILE A 21 7.44 -12.15 -5.97
N GLY A 22 7.16 -13.11 -5.09
CA GLY A 22 6.96 -12.89 -3.66
C GLY A 22 8.28 -13.20 -2.96
N PHE A 23 8.85 -12.24 -2.28
CA PHE A 23 9.98 -12.49 -1.40
C PHE A 23 9.44 -13.04 -0.09
N ALA A 24 9.53 -14.36 0.11
CA ALA A 24 9.28 -14.97 1.40
C ALA A 24 10.45 -14.67 2.34
N TYR A 25 10.16 -14.08 3.49
CA TYR A 25 11.08 -13.89 4.59
C TYR A 25 10.92 -15.04 5.59
N GLN A 26 12.03 -15.65 6.00
CA GLN A 26 12.04 -16.68 7.02
C GLN A 26 12.43 -16.08 8.38
N GLU A 27 11.63 -16.38 9.39
CA GLU A 27 11.81 -15.97 10.76
C GLU A 27 13.21 -16.25 11.31
N GLY A 28 13.84 -15.22 11.85
CA GLY A 28 14.84 -15.33 12.89
C GLY A 28 14.20 -14.89 14.20
N GLY A 29 13.63 -15.82 14.94
CA GLY A 29 13.00 -15.51 16.21
C GLY A 29 14.00 -15.04 17.24
N ASP A 30 13.67 -13.96 17.91
CA ASP A 30 14.01 -13.82 19.35
C ASP A 30 12.86 -13.07 20.03
N GLY A 31 12.22 -13.77 20.97
CA GLY A 31 11.03 -13.32 21.68
C GLY A 31 11.36 -12.14 22.60
N GLY A 32 10.96 -10.96 22.16
CA GLY A 32 10.96 -9.73 22.94
C GLY A 32 9.53 -9.38 23.34
N ASP A 33 9.32 -9.35 24.64
CA ASP A 33 8.15 -9.01 25.43
C ASP A 33 7.19 -7.99 24.75
N GLY A 34 5.98 -8.42 24.46
CA GLY A 34 4.91 -7.63 23.84
C GLY A 34 4.30 -6.57 24.78
N GLY A 35 5.06 -5.55 25.10
CA GLY A 35 4.54 -4.38 25.80
C GLY A 35 3.56 -3.59 24.93
N GLN A 36 2.28 -3.55 25.31
CA GLN A 36 1.26 -2.67 24.73
C GLN A 36 1.66 -1.20 24.95
N TYR A 37 1.96 -0.50 23.87
CA TYR A 37 2.10 0.96 23.90
C TYR A 37 0.78 1.62 23.46
N PRO A 38 0.35 2.70 24.14
CA PRO A 38 -0.77 3.50 23.66
C PRO A 38 -0.46 4.11 22.27
N PRO A 39 -1.49 4.34 21.42
CA PRO A 39 -1.29 4.99 20.13
C PRO A 39 -0.51 6.30 20.29
N GLY A 40 0.60 6.45 19.58
CA GLY A 40 1.41 7.68 19.57
C GLY A 40 2.59 7.74 20.53
N GLN A 41 2.96 6.64 21.20
CA GLN A 41 4.19 6.61 22.01
C GLN A 41 5.24 5.69 21.39
N SER A 42 6.41 6.25 21.06
CA SER A 42 7.59 5.49 20.68
C SER A 42 8.24 4.84 21.91
N PRO A 43 8.78 3.60 21.80
CA PRO A 43 9.41 2.91 22.94
C PRO A 43 10.79 3.41 23.38
N ARG A 44 11.37 4.39 22.74
CA ARG A 44 12.78 4.78 22.95
C ARG A 44 12.94 6.22 23.40
N GLY A 45 13.30 6.38 24.69
CA GLY A 45 13.86 7.59 25.30
C GLY A 45 13.02 8.86 25.19
N ASP A 46 13.24 9.78 26.12
CA ASP A 46 12.66 11.13 25.96
C ASP A 46 13.21 11.77 24.68
N PRO A 47 12.32 12.29 23.81
CA PRO A 47 12.76 12.96 22.60
C PRO A 47 13.61 14.18 22.96
N ARG A 48 14.64 14.46 22.16
CA ARG A 48 15.41 15.72 22.30
C ARG A 48 14.45 16.91 22.33
N PRO A 49 14.79 18.02 23.04
CA PRO A 49 14.03 19.25 22.93
C PRO A 49 13.81 19.65 21.47
N TYR A 50 12.66 20.23 21.18
CA TYR A 50 12.22 20.55 19.82
C TYR A 50 13.22 21.42 19.03
N ASP A 51 14.06 22.18 19.74
CA ASP A 51 15.04 23.11 19.18
C ASP A 51 16.41 22.47 18.89
N ASP A 52 16.60 21.15 19.15
CA ASP A 52 17.90 20.49 19.10
C ASP A 52 18.16 19.68 17.82
N TYR A 53 17.17 19.57 16.89
CA TYR A 53 17.43 18.86 15.63
C TYR A 53 18.15 19.77 14.62
N ALA A 54 19.06 19.16 13.85
CA ALA A 54 19.73 19.88 12.77
C ALA A 54 18.96 19.75 11.45
N THR A 55 19.05 20.80 10.63
CA THR A 55 18.61 20.73 9.23
C THR A 55 19.83 20.59 8.34
N ARG A 56 19.90 19.49 7.59
CA ARG A 56 20.92 19.21 6.58
C ARG A 56 20.35 19.49 5.21
N ARG A 57 20.93 20.47 4.51
CA ARG A 57 20.40 20.93 3.22
C ARG A 57 21.13 20.26 2.05
N VAL A 58 20.35 19.76 1.11
CA VAL A 58 20.85 19.20 -0.14
C VAL A 58 20.30 20.06 -1.29
N PRO A 59 21.12 20.60 -2.18
CA PRO A 59 22.57 20.36 -2.37
C PRO A 59 23.48 21.38 -1.64
N GLU A 60 22.98 22.25 -0.76
CA GLU A 60 23.73 23.37 -0.19
C GLU A 60 24.86 22.91 0.75
N ASP A 61 24.57 22.00 1.69
CA ASP A 61 25.50 21.48 2.69
C ASP A 61 26.09 20.14 2.27
N TYR A 62 25.33 19.33 1.53
CA TYR A 62 25.68 17.98 1.08
C TYR A 62 25.41 17.83 -0.41
N GLU A 63 26.35 17.22 -1.14
CA GLU A 63 26.20 17.01 -2.58
C GLU A 63 25.11 16.00 -2.94
N THR A 64 24.84 15.03 -2.04
CA THR A 64 23.86 13.95 -2.23
C THR A 64 22.95 13.78 -1.02
N ILE A 65 21.75 13.23 -1.26
CA ILE A 65 20.80 12.91 -0.20
C ILE A 65 21.40 11.83 0.72
N GLN A 66 22.06 10.80 0.16
CA GLN A 66 22.69 9.75 0.97
C GLN A 66 23.77 10.32 1.90
N ALA A 67 24.60 11.25 1.45
CA ALA A 67 25.62 11.87 2.29
C ALA A 67 25.02 12.64 3.48
N ALA A 68 23.89 13.32 3.26
CA ALA A 68 23.16 13.99 4.33
C ALA A 68 22.52 13.00 5.32
N VAL A 69 22.01 11.87 4.83
CA VAL A 69 21.45 10.78 5.66
C VAL A 69 22.55 10.10 6.49
N ASP A 70 23.71 9.86 5.90
CA ASP A 70 24.84 9.21 6.59
C ASP A 70 25.44 10.04 7.72
N ASP A 71 25.34 11.39 7.62
CA ASP A 71 25.77 12.34 8.65
C ASP A 71 24.67 12.71 9.65
N ALA A 72 23.45 12.26 9.43
CA ALA A 72 22.30 12.65 10.25
C ALA A 72 22.28 11.95 11.60
N ASP A 73 21.94 12.72 12.61
CA ASP A 73 21.54 12.20 13.93
C ASP A 73 20.04 11.87 13.96
N PRO A 74 19.60 11.00 14.88
CA PRO A 74 18.16 10.79 15.08
C PRO A 74 17.40 12.09 15.30
N GLU A 75 16.22 12.21 14.66
CA GLU A 75 15.32 13.38 14.69
C GLU A 75 15.75 14.55 13.79
N ASP A 76 16.85 14.47 13.08
CA ASP A 76 17.25 15.51 12.14
C ASP A 76 16.33 15.60 10.92
N LEU A 77 16.40 16.72 10.23
CA LEU A 77 15.73 17.00 8.97
C LEU A 77 16.75 17.03 7.83
N VAL A 78 16.63 16.13 6.87
CA VAL A 78 17.28 16.25 5.55
C VAL A 78 16.31 16.98 4.64
N LEU A 79 16.60 18.26 4.38
CA LEU A 79 15.80 19.12 3.51
C LEU A 79 16.39 19.19 2.12
N VAL A 80 15.65 18.67 1.15
CA VAL A 80 16.11 18.51 -0.23
C VAL A 80 15.53 19.60 -1.11
N GLY A 81 16.41 20.40 -1.71
CA GLY A 81 16.06 21.45 -2.66
C GLY A 81 15.69 20.93 -4.05
N PRO A 82 15.20 21.81 -4.95
CA PRO A 82 14.81 21.41 -6.30
C PRO A 82 15.96 20.78 -7.08
N GLY A 83 15.69 19.67 -7.78
CA GLY A 83 16.67 18.96 -8.58
C GLY A 83 16.23 17.54 -8.94
N THR A 84 16.98 16.92 -9.85
CA THR A 84 16.87 15.49 -10.13
C THR A 84 18.08 14.77 -9.53
N TYR A 85 17.80 13.85 -8.61
CA TYR A 85 18.79 13.11 -7.84
C TYR A 85 18.81 11.66 -8.32
N ASN A 86 19.91 11.29 -9.00
CA ASN A 86 20.07 9.93 -9.52
C ASN A 86 20.68 9.03 -8.43
N GLU A 87 19.95 8.83 -7.35
CA GLU A 87 20.39 8.14 -6.14
C GLU A 87 19.44 6.98 -5.76
N ALA A 88 19.94 6.09 -4.92
CA ALA A 88 19.17 5.18 -4.10
C ALA A 88 19.59 5.44 -2.65
N VAL A 89 18.65 5.81 -1.80
CA VAL A 89 18.92 6.29 -0.45
C VAL A 89 18.51 5.22 0.56
N ASP A 90 19.45 4.83 1.42
CA ASP A 90 19.24 3.84 2.49
C ASP A 90 19.24 4.51 3.87
N VAL A 91 18.14 4.35 4.64
CA VAL A 91 18.01 4.80 6.04
C VAL A 91 17.99 3.57 6.95
N LEU A 92 19.17 3.09 7.36
CA LEU A 92 19.27 1.80 8.04
C LEU A 92 19.24 1.89 9.57
N ASP A 93 19.93 2.86 10.14
CA ASP A 93 20.23 2.93 11.58
C ASP A 93 19.87 4.28 12.23
N THR A 94 19.28 5.24 11.50
CA THR A 94 18.93 6.59 11.98
C THR A 94 17.42 6.72 12.22
N PRO A 95 16.91 6.39 13.42
CA PRO A 95 15.49 6.48 13.71
C PRO A 95 15.00 7.93 13.80
N ARG A 96 13.72 8.15 13.52
CA ARG A 96 13.06 9.44 13.58
C ARG A 96 13.63 10.51 12.62
N LEU A 97 14.35 10.06 11.59
CA LEU A 97 14.84 10.94 10.53
C LEU A 97 13.67 11.40 9.66
N THR A 98 13.66 12.68 9.30
CA THR A 98 12.75 13.21 8.30
C THR A 98 13.53 13.54 7.02
N ILE A 99 13.11 12.97 5.88
CA ILE A 99 13.61 13.35 4.54
C ILE A 99 12.48 14.08 3.84
N ARG A 100 12.67 15.36 3.55
CA ARG A 100 11.64 16.25 3.00
C ARG A 100 12.15 17.03 1.80
N GLY A 101 11.39 16.98 0.71
CA GLY A 101 11.58 17.90 -0.42
C GLY A 101 10.97 19.26 -0.16
N THR A 102 11.56 20.32 -0.71
CA THR A 102 10.96 21.67 -0.69
C THR A 102 9.70 21.75 -1.57
N SER A 103 9.62 20.90 -2.59
CA SER A 103 8.44 20.77 -3.50
C SER A 103 8.40 19.37 -4.08
N ARG A 104 7.24 18.68 -3.94
CA ARG A 104 7.12 17.31 -4.49
C ARG A 104 7.30 17.26 -6.01
N ASN A 105 6.98 18.33 -6.72
CA ASN A 105 7.06 18.37 -8.18
C ASN A 105 8.47 18.71 -8.68
N ASP A 106 9.29 19.38 -7.86
CA ASP A 106 10.61 19.86 -8.25
C ASP A 106 11.76 19.04 -7.65
N VAL A 107 11.48 18.21 -6.64
CA VAL A 107 12.48 17.32 -6.01
C VAL A 107 12.22 15.88 -6.44
N VAL A 108 13.01 15.41 -7.39
CA VAL A 108 12.80 14.13 -8.08
C VAL A 108 13.97 13.18 -7.83
N LEU A 109 13.70 12.03 -7.22
CA LEU A 109 14.63 10.90 -7.21
C LEU A 109 14.35 10.05 -8.47
N ASP A 110 15.38 9.86 -9.31
CA ASP A 110 15.27 9.13 -10.56
C ASP A 110 16.18 7.89 -10.56
N GLY A 111 15.58 6.71 -10.64
CA GLY A 111 16.29 5.43 -10.66
C GLY A 111 16.94 5.10 -12.00
N GLU A 112 16.66 5.88 -13.05
CA GLU A 112 17.20 5.68 -14.41
C GLU A 112 16.96 4.25 -14.96
N PHE A 113 15.97 3.54 -14.41
CA PHE A 113 15.69 2.11 -14.68
C PHE A 113 16.84 1.17 -14.30
N GLU A 114 17.75 1.60 -13.42
CA GLU A 114 18.93 0.84 -13.00
C GLU A 114 18.95 0.61 -11.48
N ARG A 115 18.50 1.59 -10.69
CA ARG A 115 18.49 1.52 -9.21
C ARG A 115 17.26 0.79 -8.69
N GLU A 116 17.39 0.14 -7.53
CA GLU A 116 16.33 -0.71 -6.99
C GLU A 116 15.20 0.07 -6.33
N ASP A 117 15.49 0.83 -5.28
CA ASP A 117 14.51 1.59 -4.50
C ASP A 117 14.93 3.05 -4.40
N ALA A 118 13.98 4.00 -4.38
CA ALA A 118 14.33 5.41 -4.24
C ALA A 118 14.79 5.72 -2.82
N ILE A 119 13.96 5.42 -1.83
CA ILE A 119 14.32 5.50 -0.41
C ILE A 119 13.89 4.20 0.26
N PHE A 120 14.84 3.54 0.89
CA PHE A 120 14.65 2.30 1.66
C PHE A 120 14.93 2.55 3.14
N ALA A 121 13.98 2.23 4.03
CA ALA A 121 14.11 2.47 5.46
C ALA A 121 13.88 1.21 6.28
N THR A 122 14.81 0.93 7.21
CA THR A 122 14.70 -0.08 8.26
C THR A 122 14.84 0.52 9.67
N ALA A 123 15.04 1.82 9.74
CA ALA A 123 15.03 2.55 11.02
C ALA A 123 13.60 2.94 11.40
N ASP A 124 13.29 2.90 12.71
CA ASP A 124 11.97 3.26 13.24
C ASP A 124 11.65 4.74 13.08
N ASP A 125 10.37 5.06 12.90
CA ASP A 125 9.82 6.42 12.86
C ASP A 125 10.41 7.32 11.75
N VAL A 126 10.83 6.73 10.62
CA VAL A 126 11.33 7.51 9.46
C VAL A 126 10.16 8.12 8.70
N VAL A 127 10.28 9.42 8.42
CA VAL A 127 9.32 10.21 7.64
C VAL A 127 9.91 10.54 6.27
N MET A 128 9.16 10.24 5.21
CA MET A 128 9.49 10.64 3.84
C MET A 128 8.34 11.50 3.31
N GLU A 129 8.64 12.72 2.90
CA GLU A 129 7.57 13.64 2.50
C GLU A 129 7.98 14.64 1.43
N ASN A 130 6.97 15.03 0.64
CA ASN A 130 7.08 16.09 -0.37
C ASN A 130 8.15 15.83 -1.44
N LEU A 131 8.21 14.58 -1.93
CA LEU A 131 9.21 14.05 -2.86
C LEU A 131 8.54 13.31 -4.02
N THR A 132 9.21 13.27 -5.16
CA THR A 132 8.86 12.38 -6.28
C THR A 132 9.92 11.29 -6.46
N ALA A 133 9.48 10.03 -6.65
CA ALA A 133 10.30 8.88 -6.98
C ALA A 133 9.84 8.24 -8.29
N ARG A 134 10.75 8.04 -9.26
CA ARG A 134 10.43 7.42 -10.55
C ARG A 134 11.54 6.51 -11.09
N HIS A 135 11.15 5.61 -11.98
CA HIS A 135 12.06 4.78 -12.78
C HIS A 135 12.96 3.85 -11.96
N TYR A 136 12.51 3.40 -10.78
CA TYR A 136 13.22 2.40 -9.98
C TYR A 136 12.82 0.98 -10.41
N THR A 137 13.79 0.07 -10.37
CA THR A 137 13.57 -1.33 -10.80
C THR A 137 12.83 -2.18 -9.76
N ARG A 138 12.55 -1.60 -8.59
CA ARG A 138 11.70 -2.17 -7.54
C ARG A 138 10.69 -1.14 -7.04
N ASN A 139 11.00 -0.38 -6.01
CA ASN A 139 10.01 0.43 -5.31
C ASN A 139 10.34 1.92 -5.35
N GLY A 140 9.32 2.76 -5.21
CA GLY A 140 9.51 4.16 -4.90
C GLY A 140 9.97 4.34 -3.44
N PHE A 141 9.05 4.42 -2.51
CA PHE A 141 9.31 4.64 -1.08
C PHE A 141 9.01 3.36 -0.31
N PHE A 142 9.99 2.85 0.44
CA PHE A 142 9.88 1.53 1.06
C PHE A 142 10.31 1.53 2.53
N TRP A 143 9.42 1.11 3.44
CA TRP A 143 9.68 0.83 4.85
C TRP A 143 9.50 -0.66 5.13
N THR A 144 10.39 -1.27 5.89
CA THR A 144 10.27 -2.68 6.26
C THR A 144 10.81 -2.97 7.66
N GLY A 145 10.04 -3.79 8.41
CA GLY A 145 10.42 -4.23 9.76
C GLY A 145 10.45 -3.10 10.79
N VAL A 146 9.71 -2.01 10.59
CA VAL A 146 9.81 -0.80 11.42
C VAL A 146 8.57 -0.59 12.29
N LYS A 147 8.79 0.11 13.41
CA LYS A 147 7.75 0.69 14.26
C LYS A 147 7.72 2.20 14.06
N GLY A 148 6.63 2.69 13.49
CA GLY A 148 6.50 4.08 13.10
C GLY A 148 7.03 4.34 11.69
N TYR A 149 6.14 4.80 10.80
CA TYR A 149 6.51 5.28 9.47
C TYR A 149 5.49 6.30 8.98
N ARG A 150 5.93 7.23 8.15
CA ARG A 150 5.02 8.16 7.49
C ARG A 150 5.50 8.50 6.08
N GLY A 151 4.58 8.36 5.12
CA GLY A 151 4.71 8.89 3.77
C GLY A 151 3.66 9.96 3.52
N SER A 152 4.05 11.18 3.17
CA SER A 152 3.12 12.29 2.99
C SER A 152 3.52 13.16 1.81
N TYR A 153 2.56 13.60 1.01
CA TYR A 153 2.84 14.39 -0.20
C TYR A 153 3.87 13.73 -1.13
N LEU A 154 3.84 12.39 -1.21
CA LEU A 154 4.71 11.63 -2.09
C LEU A 154 4.08 11.46 -3.47
N THR A 155 4.92 11.52 -4.52
CA THR A 155 4.57 11.08 -5.86
C THR A 155 5.47 9.92 -6.25
N ALA A 156 4.89 8.73 -6.47
CA ALA A 156 5.62 7.59 -6.99
C ALA A 156 5.07 7.19 -8.35
N TYR A 157 5.91 7.12 -9.39
CA TYR A 157 5.40 6.69 -10.69
C TYR A 157 6.44 5.94 -11.52
N ASN A 158 5.94 5.00 -12.30
CA ASN A 158 6.77 4.18 -13.19
C ASN A 158 7.95 3.53 -12.47
N ASN A 159 7.70 3.04 -11.23
CA ASN A 159 8.60 2.12 -10.54
C ASN A 159 8.09 0.69 -10.76
N ARG A 160 9.01 -0.28 -10.82
CA ARG A 160 8.63 -1.59 -11.32
C ARG A 160 7.63 -2.33 -10.43
N LEU A 161 7.75 -2.28 -9.10
CA LEU A 161 6.90 -3.06 -8.21
C LEU A 161 5.89 -2.20 -7.47
N TYR A 162 6.31 -1.47 -6.44
CA TYR A 162 5.43 -0.70 -5.57
C TYR A 162 5.72 0.80 -5.62
N GLY A 163 4.67 1.60 -5.46
CA GLY A 163 4.82 3.05 -5.30
C GLY A 163 5.25 3.43 -3.90
N VAL A 164 4.35 3.27 -2.94
CA VAL A 164 4.54 3.59 -1.51
C VAL A 164 4.24 2.33 -0.70
N TYR A 165 5.25 1.78 -0.06
CA TYR A 165 5.28 0.41 0.41
C TYR A 165 5.70 0.29 1.87
N ALA A 166 4.85 -0.26 2.73
CA ALA A 166 5.17 -0.65 4.10
C ALA A 166 4.93 -2.15 4.28
N PHE A 167 6.00 -2.87 4.58
CA PHE A 167 6.03 -4.32 4.72
C PHE A 167 6.48 -4.70 6.13
N ASP A 168 5.77 -5.62 6.80
CA ASP A 168 6.10 -6.06 8.15
C ASP A 168 6.37 -4.86 9.09
N SER A 169 5.52 -3.83 8.99
CA SER A 169 5.71 -2.56 9.67
C SER A 169 4.41 -2.10 10.32
N MET A 170 4.50 -1.44 11.47
CA MET A 170 3.34 -1.02 12.26
C MET A 170 3.40 0.46 12.66
N HIS A 171 2.24 1.01 13.08
CA HIS A 171 2.10 2.41 13.49
C HIS A 171 2.43 3.40 12.37
N GLY A 172 1.79 3.20 11.21
CA GLY A 172 2.11 3.94 10.02
C GLY A 172 1.00 4.83 9.45
N ARG A 173 1.42 5.72 8.55
CA ARG A 173 0.48 6.57 7.82
C ARG A 173 0.98 6.88 6.41
N PHE A 174 0.07 6.73 5.43
CA PHE A 174 0.23 7.29 4.08
C PHE A 174 -0.87 8.29 3.84
N GLU A 175 -0.51 9.51 3.43
CA GLU A 175 -1.48 10.58 3.21
C GLU A 175 -1.04 11.56 2.12
N HIS A 176 -2.00 12.28 1.52
CA HIS A 176 -1.76 13.31 0.50
C HIS A 176 -0.86 12.87 -0.66
N SER A 177 -0.86 11.58 -0.99
CA SER A 177 0.14 10.97 -1.87
C SER A 177 -0.48 10.41 -3.15
N TYR A 178 0.35 10.27 -4.18
CA TYR A 178 -0.03 9.80 -5.50
C TYR A 178 0.87 8.64 -5.95
N ALA A 179 0.28 7.61 -6.57
CA ALA A 179 1.03 6.49 -7.13
C ALA A 179 0.45 6.02 -8.48
N SER A 180 1.31 5.84 -9.49
CA SER A 180 0.89 5.33 -10.82
C SER A 180 1.96 4.53 -11.54
N GLY A 181 1.52 3.62 -12.43
CA GLY A 181 2.42 2.89 -13.31
C GLY A 181 3.24 1.79 -12.63
N HIS A 182 2.72 1.16 -11.57
CA HIS A 182 3.38 0.08 -10.83
C HIS A 182 2.83 -1.28 -11.24
N THR A 183 3.73 -2.28 -11.35
CA THR A 183 3.35 -3.64 -11.79
C THR A 183 2.78 -4.50 -10.68
N ASP A 184 2.78 -4.02 -9.45
CA ASP A 184 2.08 -4.62 -8.31
C ASP A 184 1.07 -3.60 -7.78
N SER A 185 1.39 -2.79 -6.79
CA SER A 185 0.41 -1.83 -6.29
C SER A 185 0.95 -0.42 -6.10
N GLY A 186 0.03 0.55 -6.25
CA GLY A 186 0.34 1.96 -5.97
C GLY A 186 0.69 2.16 -4.50
N PHE A 187 -0.16 1.63 -3.61
CA PHE A 187 0.03 1.66 -2.15
C PHE A 187 -0.09 0.25 -1.57
N TYR A 188 0.78 -0.06 -0.61
CA TYR A 188 0.76 -1.33 0.09
C TYR A 188 1.04 -1.15 1.58
N VAL A 189 0.20 -1.76 2.41
CA VAL A 189 0.47 -2.01 3.84
C VAL A 189 0.10 -3.46 4.10
N GLY A 190 1.08 -4.29 4.45
CA GLY A 190 0.83 -5.72 4.62
C GLY A 190 1.80 -6.43 5.54
N GLN A 191 1.45 -7.68 5.83
CA GLN A 191 2.19 -8.59 6.72
C GLN A 191 2.40 -8.04 8.12
N CYS A 192 1.47 -7.26 8.61
CA CYS A 192 1.48 -6.67 9.95
C CYS A 192 0.24 -7.12 10.75
N GLU A 193 0.45 -7.55 11.99
CA GLU A 193 -0.61 -7.94 12.93
C GLU A 193 -0.19 -7.60 14.37
N PRO A 194 -0.69 -6.51 14.99
CA PRO A 194 -1.56 -5.49 14.41
C PRO A 194 -0.80 -4.45 13.57
N CYS A 195 -1.44 -3.94 12.52
CA CYS A 195 -0.83 -2.90 11.67
C CYS A 195 -0.83 -1.51 12.31
N HIS A 196 -1.94 -1.11 12.96
CA HIS A 196 -2.12 0.27 13.46
C HIS A 196 -1.78 1.33 12.40
N ALA A 197 -2.34 1.20 11.20
CA ALA A 197 -1.97 2.03 10.07
C ALA A 197 -3.18 2.73 9.45
N ILE A 198 -2.93 3.88 8.81
CA ILE A 198 -3.93 4.63 8.08
C ILE A 198 -3.38 4.99 6.69
N VAL A 199 -4.18 4.70 5.65
CA VAL A 199 -3.98 5.19 4.29
C VAL A 199 -5.16 6.12 3.99
N SER A 200 -4.90 7.41 3.79
CA SER A 200 -5.96 8.41 3.62
C SER A 200 -5.56 9.54 2.68
N ASP A 201 -6.54 10.09 1.96
CA ASP A 201 -6.31 11.19 1.02
C ASP A 201 -5.17 10.88 0.03
N VAL A 202 -5.21 9.66 -0.52
CA VAL A 202 -4.28 9.23 -1.56
C VAL A 202 -5.00 8.97 -2.88
N ARG A 203 -4.24 8.98 -3.97
CA ARG A 203 -4.76 8.65 -5.30
C ARG A 203 -3.84 7.64 -5.97
N ALA A 204 -4.41 6.51 -6.40
CA ALA A 204 -3.71 5.50 -7.18
C ALA A 204 -4.40 5.25 -8.51
N GLU A 205 -3.64 5.34 -9.60
CA GLU A 205 -4.18 5.12 -10.94
C GLU A 205 -3.13 4.49 -11.88
N ASN A 206 -3.60 3.74 -12.86
CA ASN A 206 -2.75 3.07 -13.85
C ASN A 206 -1.74 2.06 -13.24
N ASN A 207 -2.07 1.45 -12.10
CA ASN A 207 -1.29 0.36 -11.50
C ASN A 207 -1.95 -0.99 -11.77
N ALA A 208 -1.25 -2.09 -11.54
CA ALA A 208 -1.89 -3.41 -11.49
C ALA A 208 -2.98 -3.41 -10.41
N ILE A 209 -2.65 -2.99 -9.21
CA ILE A 209 -3.61 -2.84 -8.10
C ILE A 209 -3.45 -1.43 -7.51
N GLY A 210 -4.57 -0.77 -7.20
CA GLY A 210 -4.53 0.54 -6.52
C GLY A 210 -3.94 0.41 -5.12
N TYR A 211 -4.56 -0.43 -4.28
CA TYR A 211 -4.11 -0.78 -2.94
C TYR A 211 -4.09 -2.29 -2.75
N SER A 212 -2.99 -2.85 -2.24
CA SER A 212 -2.89 -4.22 -1.77
C SER A 212 -2.56 -4.28 -0.28
N GLY A 213 -3.14 -5.25 0.43
CA GLY A 213 -2.95 -5.45 1.86
C GLY A 213 -2.86 -6.93 2.21
N THR A 214 -1.83 -7.61 1.68
CA THR A 214 -1.64 -9.04 1.93
C THR A 214 -1.36 -9.30 3.41
N ASN A 215 -2.16 -10.19 4.02
CA ASN A 215 -2.04 -10.59 5.42
C ASN A 215 -1.91 -9.42 6.39
N ALA A 216 -2.52 -8.28 6.04
CA ALA A 216 -2.59 -7.13 6.93
C ALA A 216 -3.70 -7.34 7.94
N GLY A 217 -3.45 -7.03 9.21
CA GLY A 217 -4.42 -7.26 10.26
C GLY A 217 -4.42 -6.22 11.37
N GLY A 218 -5.61 -5.99 11.95
CA GLY A 218 -5.82 -5.16 13.13
C GLY A 218 -5.52 -3.66 12.98
N TYR A 219 -6.55 -2.85 13.17
CA TYR A 219 -6.46 -1.38 13.18
C TYR A 219 -5.84 -0.78 11.91
N LEU A 220 -6.15 -1.34 10.75
CA LEU A 220 -5.80 -0.79 9.45
C LEU A 220 -7.02 -0.10 8.85
N THR A 221 -6.86 1.16 8.46
CA THR A 221 -7.92 1.93 7.80
C THR A 221 -7.43 2.46 6.45
N VAL A 222 -8.21 2.21 5.39
CA VAL A 222 -8.02 2.75 4.04
C VAL A 222 -9.22 3.63 3.74
N LYS A 223 -9.02 4.95 3.64
CA LYS A 223 -10.16 5.87 3.61
C LYS A 223 -9.95 7.14 2.80
N ASP A 224 -11.08 7.80 2.50
CA ASP A 224 -11.12 9.14 1.91
C ASP A 224 -10.19 9.31 0.72
N SER A 225 -10.06 8.28 -0.14
CA SER A 225 -9.05 8.17 -1.18
C SER A 225 -9.65 7.81 -2.54
N VAL A 226 -8.87 8.00 -3.61
CA VAL A 226 -9.30 7.75 -4.99
C VAL A 226 -8.50 6.60 -5.61
N TRP A 227 -9.20 5.57 -6.06
CA TRP A 227 -8.63 4.36 -6.66
C TRP A 227 -9.27 4.14 -8.03
N ARG A 228 -8.57 4.51 -9.11
CA ARG A 228 -9.17 4.48 -10.44
C ARG A 228 -8.21 4.08 -11.54
N HIS A 229 -8.76 3.55 -12.62
CA HIS A 229 -8.01 3.18 -13.83
C HIS A 229 -6.84 2.22 -13.57
N ASN A 230 -6.88 1.46 -12.47
CA ASN A 230 -6.00 0.32 -12.23
C ASN A 230 -6.61 -0.94 -12.88
N MET A 231 -5.92 -2.08 -12.86
CA MET A 231 -6.57 -3.36 -13.19
C MET A 231 -7.57 -3.75 -12.11
N GLY A 232 -7.15 -3.72 -10.83
CA GLY A 232 -7.98 -3.88 -9.64
C GLY A 232 -7.88 -2.68 -8.72
N GLY A 233 -8.94 -2.36 -7.96
CA GLY A 233 -8.98 -1.18 -7.09
C GLY A 233 -8.31 -1.44 -5.74
N ILE A 234 -9.08 -1.86 -4.72
CA ILE A 234 -8.63 -2.15 -3.36
C ILE A 234 -8.71 -3.66 -3.12
N VAL A 235 -7.59 -4.31 -2.80
CA VAL A 235 -7.50 -5.77 -2.71
C VAL A 235 -6.79 -6.21 -1.42
N PRO A 236 -7.48 -6.22 -0.25
CA PRO A 236 -7.00 -6.95 0.91
C PRO A 236 -7.07 -8.46 0.62
N ASN A 237 -5.97 -9.19 0.85
CA ASN A 237 -5.90 -10.60 0.48
C ASN A 237 -5.08 -11.44 1.44
N SER A 238 -5.29 -12.78 1.40
CA SER A 238 -4.61 -13.76 2.24
C SER A 238 -3.72 -14.67 1.41
N LEU A 239 -2.45 -14.80 1.77
CA LEU A 239 -1.50 -15.70 1.12
C LEU A 239 -0.69 -16.50 2.16
N ASP A 240 -0.49 -17.79 1.92
CA ASP A 240 0.33 -18.68 2.76
C ASP A 240 1.83 -18.40 2.66
N THR A 241 2.25 -17.87 1.52
CA THR A 241 3.66 -17.59 1.24
C THR A 241 4.20 -16.38 1.98
N GLU A 242 3.31 -15.68 2.71
CA GLU A 242 3.63 -14.47 3.44
C GLU A 242 3.25 -14.60 4.93
N ALA A 243 3.85 -13.77 5.79
CA ALA A 243 3.60 -13.82 7.23
C ALA A 243 2.17 -13.40 7.60
N ASN A 244 1.69 -13.88 8.76
CA ASN A 244 0.45 -13.50 9.41
C ASN A 244 -0.87 -13.76 8.64
N PRO A 245 -1.05 -14.86 7.86
CA PRO A 245 -2.35 -15.17 7.28
C PRO A 245 -3.37 -15.61 8.34
N PRO A 246 -4.68 -15.34 8.15
CA PRO A 246 -5.28 -14.62 7.04
C PRO A 246 -5.27 -13.10 7.25
N GLN A 247 -5.50 -12.35 6.17
CA GLN A 247 -5.82 -10.92 6.24
C GLN A 247 -7.06 -10.71 7.11
N ASN A 248 -7.03 -9.71 8.01
CA ASN A 248 -8.15 -9.50 8.93
C ASN A 248 -8.34 -8.06 9.39
N ALA A 249 -9.58 -7.74 9.79
CA ALA A 249 -9.95 -6.53 10.52
C ALA A 249 -9.45 -5.20 9.89
N ALA A 250 -9.44 -5.12 8.55
CA ALA A 250 -9.26 -3.85 7.86
C ALA A 250 -10.59 -3.10 7.72
N ARG A 251 -10.54 -1.78 7.83
CA ARG A 251 -11.66 -0.88 7.58
C ARG A 251 -11.40 -0.09 6.29
N ILE A 252 -12.31 -0.23 5.33
CA ILE A 252 -12.27 0.45 4.02
C ILE A 252 -13.49 1.36 3.97
N GLU A 253 -13.26 2.69 4.08
CA GLU A 253 -14.36 3.64 4.26
C GLU A 253 -14.21 4.92 3.44
N GLY A 254 -15.33 5.45 2.93
CA GLY A 254 -15.37 6.78 2.33
C GLY A 254 -14.54 6.95 1.05
N ASN A 255 -14.18 5.87 0.38
CA ASN A 255 -13.35 5.91 -0.82
C ASN A 255 -14.20 6.11 -2.09
N LEU A 256 -13.61 6.76 -3.09
CA LEU A 256 -14.06 6.71 -4.47
C LEU A 256 -13.26 5.64 -5.23
N VAL A 257 -13.95 4.60 -5.69
CA VAL A 257 -13.33 3.49 -6.42
C VAL A 257 -14.01 3.38 -7.79
N GLU A 258 -13.30 3.74 -8.87
CA GLU A 258 -13.93 3.84 -10.17
C GLU A 258 -13.11 3.26 -11.31
N SER A 259 -13.79 2.62 -12.26
CA SER A 259 -13.22 2.23 -13.56
C SER A 259 -11.89 1.46 -13.46
N ASN A 260 -11.74 0.55 -12.50
CA ASN A 260 -10.54 -0.28 -12.39
C ASN A 260 -10.63 -1.44 -13.41
N ASN A 261 -10.45 -1.10 -14.67
CA ASN A 261 -10.61 -1.95 -15.86
C ASN A 261 -9.44 -1.76 -16.84
N ASN A 262 -8.33 -1.21 -16.41
CA ASN A 262 -7.25 -0.81 -17.30
C ASN A 262 -6.39 -2.02 -17.70
N ALA A 263 -6.68 -2.60 -18.86
CA ALA A 263 -5.92 -3.71 -19.41
C ALA A 263 -4.51 -3.30 -19.89
N ASP A 264 -4.27 -1.99 -20.04
CA ASP A 264 -2.96 -1.44 -20.41
C ASP A 264 -2.14 -1.01 -19.18
N ALA A 265 -2.65 -1.19 -17.95
CA ALA A 265 -1.85 -1.01 -16.75
C ALA A 265 -0.74 -2.06 -16.70
N PRO A 266 0.44 -1.73 -16.14
CA PRO A 266 1.51 -2.72 -16.02
C PRO A 266 1.13 -3.81 -15.01
N ASP A 267 1.56 -5.04 -15.26
CA ASP A 267 1.35 -6.18 -14.35
C ASP A 267 2.58 -7.07 -14.31
N ALA A 268 3.01 -7.46 -13.11
CA ALA A 268 4.12 -8.40 -12.95
C ALA A 268 3.67 -9.82 -12.57
N ALA A 269 2.50 -9.98 -11.94
CA ALA A 269 2.08 -11.27 -11.45
C ALA A 269 0.59 -11.41 -11.07
N PHE A 270 -0.02 -10.45 -10.36
CA PHE A 270 -1.31 -10.67 -9.70
C PHE A 270 -2.40 -9.66 -10.01
N GLY A 271 -2.09 -8.57 -10.68
CA GLY A 271 -3.07 -7.51 -10.99
C GLY A 271 -4.25 -8.03 -11.78
N TYR A 272 -4.00 -8.88 -12.76
CA TYR A 272 -5.06 -9.44 -13.59
C TYR A 272 -6.01 -10.38 -12.83
N ALA A 273 -5.60 -11.00 -11.75
CA ALA A 273 -6.49 -11.78 -10.89
C ALA A 273 -7.61 -10.92 -10.27
N ALA A 274 -7.34 -9.64 -10.06
CA ALA A 274 -8.30 -8.66 -9.55
C ALA A 274 -8.88 -7.76 -10.66
N PHE A 275 -8.61 -8.04 -11.94
CA PHE A 275 -9.04 -7.20 -13.05
C PHE A 275 -10.55 -6.95 -13.05
N GLY A 276 -10.91 -5.69 -13.19
CA GLY A 276 -12.31 -5.29 -13.26
C GLY A 276 -13.07 -5.39 -11.93
N THR A 277 -12.36 -5.40 -10.80
CA THR A 277 -12.98 -5.32 -9.47
C THR A 277 -12.70 -3.97 -8.80
N GLY A 278 -13.70 -3.44 -8.09
CA GLY A 278 -13.54 -2.23 -7.29
C GLY A 278 -12.89 -2.54 -5.96
N ILE A 279 -13.62 -3.15 -5.03
CA ILE A 279 -13.12 -3.62 -3.74
C ILE A 279 -13.24 -5.14 -3.72
N ASN A 280 -12.11 -5.83 -3.58
CA ASN A 280 -12.05 -7.29 -3.61
C ASN A 280 -11.43 -7.83 -2.32
N VAL A 281 -12.28 -8.28 -1.38
CA VAL A 281 -11.85 -8.94 -0.14
C VAL A 281 -11.58 -10.42 -0.44
N ALA A 282 -10.33 -10.77 -0.68
CA ALA A 282 -9.92 -12.11 -1.10
C ALA A 282 -9.40 -12.95 0.09
N GLY A 283 -10.26 -13.80 0.64
CA GLY A 283 -9.94 -14.67 1.78
C GLY A 283 -9.78 -13.94 3.12
N GLY A 284 -10.19 -12.67 3.17
CA GLY A 284 -10.08 -11.85 4.38
C GLY A 284 -11.21 -12.12 5.38
N ILE A 285 -10.93 -11.85 6.65
CA ILE A 285 -11.91 -12.04 7.74
C ILE A 285 -12.12 -10.75 8.54
N ASN A 286 -13.34 -10.59 9.11
CA ASN A 286 -13.70 -9.48 10.02
C ASN A 286 -13.47 -8.07 9.44
N ASN A 287 -13.50 -7.91 8.12
CA ASN A 287 -13.32 -6.60 7.50
C ASN A 287 -14.61 -5.79 7.49
N GLU A 288 -14.46 -4.47 7.50
CA GLU A 288 -15.54 -3.52 7.33
C GLU A 288 -15.33 -2.74 6.02
N VAL A 289 -16.29 -2.82 5.09
CA VAL A 289 -16.31 -2.09 3.83
C VAL A 289 -17.54 -1.20 3.85
N VAL A 290 -17.35 0.10 4.17
CA VAL A 290 -18.48 0.96 4.51
C VAL A 290 -18.38 2.34 3.84
N ASP A 291 -19.53 2.91 3.50
CA ASP A 291 -19.66 4.28 3.02
C ASP A 291 -18.81 4.62 1.77
N ASN A 292 -18.45 3.62 0.94
CA ASN A 292 -17.69 3.84 -0.29
C ASN A 292 -18.60 4.14 -1.49
N GLU A 293 -18.09 4.94 -2.43
CA GLU A 293 -18.67 5.09 -3.77
C GLU A 293 -17.86 4.24 -4.75
N VAL A 294 -18.48 3.20 -5.33
CA VAL A 294 -17.83 2.21 -6.19
C VAL A 294 -18.57 2.13 -7.52
N ARG A 295 -17.88 2.39 -8.66
CA ARG A 295 -18.58 2.47 -9.94
C ARG A 295 -17.77 2.03 -11.16
N ASP A 296 -18.50 1.55 -12.16
CA ASP A 296 -18.00 1.30 -13.51
C ASP A 296 -16.88 0.24 -13.59
N HIS A 297 -17.08 -0.91 -12.95
CA HIS A 297 -16.14 -2.02 -12.98
C HIS A 297 -16.55 -3.10 -13.99
N ALA A 298 -15.60 -3.68 -14.73
CA ALA A 298 -15.90 -4.69 -15.75
C ALA A 298 -16.49 -5.99 -15.18
N ASN A 299 -16.13 -6.34 -13.95
CA ASN A 299 -16.63 -7.53 -13.28
C ASN A 299 -17.49 -7.19 -12.07
N PHE A 300 -16.89 -6.89 -10.93
CA PHE A 300 -17.60 -6.71 -9.66
C PHE A 300 -17.26 -5.36 -9.02
N GLY A 301 -18.25 -4.66 -8.50
CA GLY A 301 -18.04 -3.45 -7.72
C GLY A 301 -17.40 -3.78 -6.39
N ILE A 302 -18.13 -4.43 -5.47
CA ILE A 302 -17.61 -4.97 -4.22
C ILE A 302 -17.78 -6.47 -4.22
N VAL A 303 -16.70 -7.22 -4.05
CA VAL A 303 -16.72 -8.67 -4.00
C VAL A 303 -15.99 -9.20 -2.76
N VAL A 304 -16.63 -10.17 -2.09
CA VAL A 304 -16.06 -10.95 -0.99
C VAL A 304 -15.93 -12.38 -1.48
N VAL A 305 -14.70 -12.90 -1.57
CA VAL A 305 -14.42 -14.16 -2.28
C VAL A 305 -13.34 -14.97 -1.53
N PRO A 306 -13.39 -16.32 -1.58
CA PRO A 306 -12.30 -17.12 -1.05
C PRO A 306 -10.99 -16.86 -1.80
N MET A 307 -9.88 -16.99 -1.10
CA MET A 307 -8.54 -17.00 -1.67
C MET A 307 -7.95 -18.39 -1.57
N ILE A 308 -7.36 -18.86 -2.65
CA ILE A 308 -6.70 -20.16 -2.73
C ILE A 308 -5.23 -19.92 -3.05
N ASP A 309 -4.37 -20.28 -2.10
CA ASP A 309 -2.92 -20.37 -2.29
C ASP A 309 -2.52 -21.82 -1.96
N GLN A 310 -1.67 -22.10 -0.99
CA GLN A 310 -1.42 -23.47 -0.51
C GLN A 310 -2.63 -23.99 0.32
N ASN A 311 -3.25 -23.08 1.09
CA ASN A 311 -4.49 -23.35 1.80
C ASN A 311 -5.65 -22.55 1.18
N LEU A 312 -6.86 -22.92 1.55
CA LEU A 312 -8.09 -22.21 1.23
C LEU A 312 -8.39 -21.24 2.39
N TYR A 313 -8.49 -19.97 2.08
CA TYR A 313 -8.95 -18.92 3.01
C TYR A 313 -10.39 -18.56 2.69
N GLU A 314 -11.31 -18.99 3.55
CA GLU A 314 -12.72 -18.69 3.42
C GLU A 314 -13.02 -17.31 4.04
N PRO A 315 -13.58 -16.36 3.27
CA PRO A 315 -13.94 -15.06 3.82
C PRO A 315 -15.01 -15.23 4.89
N THR A 316 -14.83 -14.61 6.05
CA THR A 316 -15.66 -14.84 7.24
C THR A 316 -15.92 -13.54 7.99
N ASN A 317 -17.16 -13.33 8.44
CA ASN A 317 -17.56 -12.18 9.25
C ASN A 317 -17.21 -10.81 8.65
N ASN A 318 -17.24 -10.66 7.33
CA ASN A 318 -17.02 -9.37 6.71
C ASN A 318 -18.33 -8.58 6.68
N TYR A 319 -18.26 -7.29 6.98
CA TYR A 319 -19.38 -6.38 7.01
C TYR A 319 -19.29 -5.38 5.85
N VAL A 320 -20.21 -5.46 4.90
CA VAL A 320 -20.28 -4.60 3.71
C VAL A 320 -21.55 -3.77 3.81
N ALA A 321 -21.44 -2.46 4.11
CA ALA A 321 -22.63 -1.68 4.41
C ALA A 321 -22.56 -0.23 3.95
N HIS A 322 -23.72 0.35 3.67
CA HIS A 322 -23.89 1.76 3.31
C HIS A 322 -23.09 2.22 2.10
N ASN A 323 -22.61 1.28 1.27
CA ASN A 323 -21.89 1.62 0.06
C ASN A 323 -22.86 1.98 -1.07
N ARG A 324 -22.46 2.90 -1.95
CA ARG A 324 -23.12 3.16 -3.21
C ARG A 324 -22.34 2.49 -4.32
N VAL A 325 -22.94 1.46 -4.97
CA VAL A 325 -22.25 0.63 -5.97
C VAL A 325 -23.08 0.60 -7.26
N SER A 326 -22.46 0.90 -8.41
CA SER A 326 -23.17 0.96 -9.68
C SER A 326 -22.29 0.68 -10.89
N GLY A 327 -22.93 0.28 -12.00
CA GLY A 327 -22.28 0.19 -13.31
C GLY A 327 -21.34 -1.00 -13.47
N SER A 328 -21.40 -2.00 -12.59
CA SER A 328 -20.52 -3.17 -12.68
C SER A 328 -21.05 -4.19 -13.69
N GLY A 329 -20.16 -4.72 -14.55
CA GLY A 329 -20.55 -5.54 -15.68
C GLY A 329 -21.14 -6.91 -15.34
N ARG A 330 -20.80 -7.47 -14.17
CA ARG A 330 -21.31 -8.78 -13.71
C ARG A 330 -22.21 -8.68 -12.48
N ALA A 331 -21.82 -7.91 -11.48
CA ALA A 331 -22.65 -7.53 -10.36
C ALA A 331 -22.02 -6.39 -9.57
N ASP A 332 -22.84 -5.52 -9.01
CA ASP A 332 -22.38 -4.45 -8.11
C ASP A 332 -21.91 -5.03 -6.77
N LEU A 333 -22.68 -5.95 -6.19
CA LEU A 333 -22.30 -6.67 -4.98
C LEU A 333 -22.14 -8.17 -5.28
N ALA A 334 -21.10 -8.80 -4.76
CA ALA A 334 -20.87 -10.23 -4.95
C ALA A 334 -20.29 -10.92 -3.72
N LEU A 335 -20.79 -12.15 -3.47
CA LEU A 335 -20.27 -13.05 -2.44
C LEU A 335 -19.96 -14.39 -3.08
N GLY A 336 -18.71 -14.82 -3.05
CA GLY A 336 -18.24 -16.09 -3.58
C GLY A 336 -18.41 -17.26 -2.60
N GLU A 337 -18.27 -18.49 -3.11
CA GLU A 337 -18.23 -19.75 -2.36
C GLU A 337 -16.92 -20.50 -2.65
N PRO A 338 -16.36 -21.26 -1.67
CA PRO A 338 -16.84 -21.41 -0.29
C PRO A 338 -16.57 -20.17 0.58
N GLN A 339 -17.37 -20.00 1.61
CA GLN A 339 -17.20 -18.92 2.58
C GLN A 339 -17.44 -19.45 4.01
N GLY A 340 -16.76 -18.87 5.01
CA GLY A 340 -16.82 -19.29 6.41
C GLY A 340 -18.06 -18.84 7.18
N GLY A 341 -18.95 -18.07 6.53
CA GLY A 341 -20.19 -17.55 7.15
C GLY A 341 -20.00 -16.19 7.84
N GLY A 342 -21.13 -15.63 8.31
CA GLY A 342 -21.14 -14.33 8.99
C GLY A 342 -20.82 -13.12 8.10
N ASN A 343 -20.73 -13.30 6.79
CA ASN A 343 -20.58 -12.16 5.87
C ASN A 343 -21.92 -11.47 5.68
N GLU A 344 -21.97 -10.18 5.95
CA GLU A 344 -23.18 -9.37 5.95
C GLU A 344 -23.10 -8.26 4.92
N PHE A 345 -24.20 -8.08 4.15
CA PHE A 345 -24.38 -6.99 3.21
C PHE A 345 -25.64 -6.21 3.65
N VAL A 346 -25.46 -4.97 4.14
CA VAL A 346 -26.50 -4.21 4.83
C VAL A 346 -26.63 -2.82 4.24
N ASP A 347 -27.86 -2.43 3.89
CA ASP A 347 -28.19 -1.06 3.46
C ASP A 347 -27.27 -0.47 2.40
N ASN A 348 -26.80 -1.30 1.44
CA ASN A 348 -26.07 -0.84 0.28
C ASN A 348 -27.02 -0.39 -0.83
N GLU A 349 -26.71 0.71 -1.50
CA GLU A 349 -27.36 1.14 -2.72
C GLU A 349 -26.69 0.44 -3.90
N ALA A 350 -27.33 -0.58 -4.50
CA ALA A 350 -26.78 -1.35 -5.62
C ALA A 350 -27.92 -1.85 -6.55
N ASP A 351 -27.69 -1.86 -7.85
CA ASP A 351 -28.67 -2.29 -8.85
C ASP A 351 -28.64 -3.80 -9.07
N SER A 352 -27.52 -4.45 -8.79
CA SER A 352 -27.32 -5.87 -9.06
C SER A 352 -26.49 -6.57 -7.98
N SER A 353 -26.78 -7.86 -7.75
CA SER A 353 -25.98 -8.66 -6.82
C SER A 353 -25.91 -10.14 -7.21
N ARG A 354 -24.85 -10.81 -6.72
CA ARG A 354 -24.68 -12.25 -6.78
C ARG A 354 -24.22 -12.82 -5.43
N PRO A 355 -25.03 -13.67 -4.79
CA PRO A 355 -26.41 -14.02 -5.16
C PRO A 355 -27.35 -12.79 -5.15
N GLY A 356 -28.49 -12.88 -5.87
CA GLY A 356 -29.46 -11.79 -6.01
C GLY A 356 -30.12 -11.32 -4.70
N SER A 357 -29.89 -12.04 -3.59
CA SER A 357 -30.40 -11.69 -2.26
C SER A 357 -29.60 -10.61 -1.55
N LEU A 358 -28.39 -10.24 -2.01
CA LEU A 358 -27.52 -9.27 -1.32
C LEU A 358 -28.08 -7.83 -1.38
N THR A 359 -28.90 -7.52 -2.37
CA THR A 359 -29.60 -6.21 -2.48
C THR A 359 -30.88 -6.14 -1.64
N GLY A 360 -31.27 -7.22 -0.95
CA GLY A 360 -32.53 -7.33 -0.18
C GLY A 360 -32.46 -6.85 1.27
N GLY A 361 -31.42 -6.15 1.67
CA GLY A 361 -31.30 -5.51 2.99
C GLY A 361 -30.74 -6.37 4.13
N PHE A 362 -30.82 -7.68 4.06
CA PHE A 362 -30.19 -8.61 5.02
C PHE A 362 -30.01 -9.99 4.40
N SER A 363 -28.82 -10.44 4.25
CA SER A 363 -28.55 -11.78 3.70
C SER A 363 -27.62 -12.58 4.61
N ILE A 364 -28.14 -13.66 5.22
CA ILE A 364 -27.39 -14.74 5.87
C ILE A 364 -27.39 -15.97 4.93
N LEU A 365 -27.33 -15.76 3.63
CA LEU A 365 -27.41 -16.85 2.66
C LEU A 365 -26.03 -17.17 2.12
N GLY A 366 -25.84 -18.42 1.66
CA GLY A 366 -24.63 -18.85 0.98
C GLY A 366 -24.29 -17.93 -0.20
N GLY A 367 -23.02 -17.92 -0.57
CA GLY A 367 -22.54 -17.16 -1.74
C GLY A 367 -22.90 -17.84 -3.08
N ASP A 368 -22.33 -17.34 -4.15
CA ASP A 368 -22.47 -17.89 -5.50
C ASP A 368 -21.10 -18.42 -5.97
N PHE A 369 -20.99 -19.72 -6.17
CA PHE A 369 -19.75 -20.37 -6.61
C PHE A 369 -19.28 -19.86 -7.99
N TRP A 370 -20.19 -19.36 -8.82
CA TRP A 370 -19.83 -18.75 -10.10
C TRP A 370 -18.98 -17.50 -9.93
N VAL A 371 -19.19 -16.71 -8.86
CA VAL A 371 -18.35 -15.54 -8.53
C VAL A 371 -16.91 -15.96 -8.35
N THR A 372 -16.67 -17.00 -7.55
CA THR A 372 -15.34 -17.58 -7.34
C THR A 372 -14.71 -18.09 -8.63
N LEU A 373 -15.49 -18.78 -9.47
CA LEU A 373 -14.98 -19.31 -10.76
C LEU A 373 -14.52 -18.19 -11.69
N VAL A 374 -15.22 -17.06 -11.74
CA VAL A 374 -14.84 -15.92 -12.59
C VAL A 374 -13.46 -15.39 -12.21
N LEU A 375 -13.21 -15.16 -10.91
CA LEU A 375 -11.92 -14.64 -10.44
C LEU A 375 -10.83 -15.71 -10.51
N PHE A 376 -11.15 -16.97 -10.25
CA PHE A 376 -10.21 -18.08 -10.40
C PHE A 376 -9.78 -18.28 -11.87
N GLU A 377 -10.69 -18.08 -12.83
CA GLU A 377 -10.35 -18.13 -14.25
C GLU A 377 -9.34 -17.03 -14.62
N GLN A 378 -9.51 -15.81 -14.10
CA GLN A 378 -8.55 -14.73 -14.29
C GLN A 378 -7.19 -15.07 -13.68
N PHE A 379 -7.18 -15.61 -12.46
CA PHE A 379 -5.96 -16.07 -11.80
C PHE A 379 -5.23 -17.14 -12.63
N MET A 380 -5.94 -18.13 -13.18
CA MET A 380 -5.35 -19.15 -14.03
C MET A 380 -4.81 -18.63 -15.37
N GLN A 381 -5.30 -17.48 -15.86
CA GLN A 381 -4.75 -16.87 -17.07
C GLN A 381 -3.37 -16.27 -16.86
N LEU A 382 -2.99 -15.89 -15.64
CA LEU A 382 -1.65 -15.44 -15.30
C LEU A 382 -0.59 -16.51 -15.59
N ASP A 383 -0.84 -17.75 -15.18
CA ASP A 383 0.08 -18.88 -15.39
C ASP A 383 0.35 -19.18 -16.87
N THR A 384 -0.57 -18.81 -17.75
CA THR A 384 -0.44 -19.06 -19.19
C THR A 384 0.28 -17.93 -19.95
N GLY A 385 0.63 -16.83 -19.27
CA GLY A 385 1.26 -15.65 -19.88
C GLY A 385 0.36 -14.90 -20.86
N GLY A 386 -0.96 -15.10 -20.77
CA GLY A 386 -1.96 -14.55 -21.70
C GLY A 386 -2.68 -13.30 -21.17
N SER A 387 -2.36 -12.79 -19.99
CA SER A 387 -2.95 -11.58 -19.46
C SER A 387 -2.49 -10.35 -20.23
N PRO A 388 -3.39 -9.46 -20.66
CA PRO A 388 -3.01 -8.18 -21.23
C PRO A 388 -2.36 -7.30 -20.15
N HIS A 389 -1.25 -6.66 -20.47
CA HIS A 389 -0.61 -5.68 -19.60
C HIS A 389 0.24 -4.70 -20.39
N GLY A 390 0.42 -3.48 -19.85
CA GLY A 390 1.31 -2.46 -20.38
C GLY A 390 2.75 -2.58 -19.86
N ASP A 391 3.61 -1.73 -20.38
CA ASP A 391 5.00 -1.59 -19.89
C ASP A 391 5.05 -0.46 -18.85
N TRP A 392 5.45 -0.78 -17.64
CA TRP A 392 5.60 0.16 -16.54
C TRP A 392 6.54 1.34 -16.84
N ARG A 393 7.48 1.17 -17.79
CA ARG A 393 8.39 2.23 -18.20
C ARG A 393 7.73 3.34 -19.00
N THR A 394 6.57 3.05 -19.56
CA THR A 394 5.84 3.95 -20.47
C THR A 394 4.41 4.21 -20.02
N ALA A 395 4.08 3.86 -18.77
CA ALA A 395 2.79 4.22 -18.19
C ALA A 395 2.62 5.76 -18.16
N PRO A 396 1.39 6.27 -18.19
CA PRO A 396 1.13 7.71 -18.22
C PRO A 396 1.80 8.47 -17.08
N GLU A 397 2.35 9.65 -17.38
CA GLU A 397 2.89 10.54 -16.36
C GLU A 397 1.79 11.07 -15.42
N PRO A 398 2.14 11.38 -14.16
CA PRO A 398 1.21 11.97 -13.20
C PRO A 398 0.65 13.32 -13.69
N PRO A 399 -0.57 13.66 -13.30
CA PRO A 399 -1.12 15.00 -13.54
C PRO A 399 -0.54 16.01 -12.53
N PHE A 400 0.72 16.36 -12.68
CA PHE A 400 1.47 17.19 -11.73
C PHE A 400 0.77 18.50 -11.36
N GLU A 401 -0.01 19.08 -12.27
CA GLU A 401 -0.78 20.32 -12.01
C GLU A 401 -1.89 20.13 -10.96
N GLU A 402 -2.32 18.88 -10.73
CA GLU A 402 -3.33 18.51 -9.73
C GLU A 402 -2.72 18.05 -8.40
N LEU A 403 -1.40 17.89 -8.34
CA LEU A 403 -0.69 17.35 -7.17
C LEU A 403 -0.12 18.48 -6.32
N GLU A 404 -0.83 18.82 -5.26
CA GLU A 404 -0.40 19.87 -4.34
C GLU A 404 0.85 19.42 -3.57
N SER A 405 1.81 20.33 -3.44
CA SER A 405 2.96 20.16 -2.56
C SER A 405 2.59 20.44 -1.11
N MET A 406 3.41 19.93 -0.19
CA MET A 406 3.28 20.19 1.24
C MET A 406 3.32 21.71 1.49
N PRO A 407 2.34 22.29 2.19
CA PRO A 407 2.38 23.70 2.58
C PRO A 407 3.56 23.98 3.51
N ASP A 408 4.25 25.09 3.26
CA ASP A 408 5.36 25.56 4.11
C ASP A 408 6.39 24.47 4.46
N ALA A 409 6.85 23.73 3.44
CA ALA A 409 7.77 22.62 3.62
C ALA A 409 9.10 23.01 4.31
N GLU A 410 9.58 24.24 4.07
CA GLU A 410 10.82 24.74 4.69
C GLU A 410 10.63 25.21 6.14
N GLY A 411 9.47 25.78 6.47
CA GLY A 411 9.17 26.32 7.79
C GLY A 411 8.58 25.30 8.77
N THR A 412 8.08 24.16 8.27
CA THR A 412 7.46 23.14 9.13
C THR A 412 8.54 22.33 9.86
N PRO A 413 8.53 22.28 11.19
CA PRO A 413 9.47 21.47 11.96
C PRO A 413 9.35 19.96 11.67
N ALA A 414 10.47 19.23 11.71
CA ALA A 414 10.49 17.79 11.48
C ALA A 414 9.53 17.00 12.40
N ARG A 415 9.37 17.43 13.64
CA ARG A 415 8.48 16.78 14.63
C ARG A 415 6.99 16.96 14.39
N GLU A 416 6.54 18.03 13.75
CA GLU A 416 5.12 18.16 13.40
C GLU A 416 4.70 17.11 12.37
N ALA A 417 5.64 16.67 11.55
CA ALA A 417 5.43 15.61 10.60
C ALA A 417 5.03 14.27 11.25
N ILE A 418 5.61 13.93 12.42
CA ILE A 418 5.34 12.67 13.14
C ILE A 418 4.04 12.74 13.95
N ARG A 419 3.67 13.91 14.44
CA ARG A 419 2.48 14.13 15.27
C ARG A 419 1.21 14.43 14.47
N GLY A 420 1.04 13.85 13.31
CA GLY A 420 -0.22 14.02 12.57
C GLY A 420 -1.39 14.05 13.55
N ARG A 421 -2.19 15.12 13.53
CA ARG A 421 -3.31 15.37 14.44
C ARG A 421 -4.19 14.14 14.53
N SER A 422 -4.30 13.59 15.74
CA SER A 422 -5.22 12.51 16.11
C SER A 422 -6.66 12.87 15.84
#